data_63e27b8be9e1683e4b32a1dd251c0386
#
_entry.id   63e27b8be9e1683e4b32a1dd251c0386
#
_cell.length_a   1.000
_cell.length_b   1.000
_cell.length_c   1.000
_cell.angle_alpha   90.00
_cell.angle_beta   90.00
_cell.angle_gamma   90.00
#
_symmetry.space_group_name_H-M   'P 1'
#
loop_
_entity.id
_entity.type
_entity.pdbx_description
1 polymer ?
#
loop_
_entity_poly.entity_id
_entity_poly.type
_entity_poly.pdbx_seq_one_letter_code
_entity_poly.pdbx_strand_id
1 'polypeptide(L)'
;PSGLRINALGLISGMFYTSRFDKIGLFLPKYLYGRDYKKTSFAKYVNPENRELLNSLAPVWLVTSHNDFLRRYTTDFEKALTRAEREHELVDFPKHKKLTHAFSVFEPFLPESSAVIDMMVEYFRKF
;
A
#
# COMPACT_ATOMS: atom_id res chain seq x y z
N PRO A 1 1.56 2.41 24.67
CA PRO A 1 0.85 3.10 23.59
C PRO A 1 1.46 4.47 23.38
N SER A 2 1.84 4.81 22.15
CA SER A 2 2.53 6.08 21.83
C SER A 2 1.63 7.32 21.97
N GLY A 3 0.32 7.15 22.18
CA GLY A 3 -0.65 8.25 22.11
C GLY A 3 -0.84 8.84 20.71
N LEU A 4 -0.08 8.37 19.71
CA LEU A 4 -0.20 8.81 18.34
C LEU A 4 -1.52 8.32 17.72
N ARG A 5 -2.32 9.24 17.19
CA ARG A 5 -3.51 8.96 16.40
C ARG A 5 -3.21 9.23 14.92
N ILE A 6 -3.40 8.22 14.09
CA ILE A 6 -3.30 8.34 12.63
C ILE A 6 -4.70 8.62 12.09
N ASN A 7 -4.88 9.74 11.41
CA ASN A 7 -6.18 10.15 10.87
C ASN A 7 -6.41 9.63 9.45
N ALA A 8 -5.35 9.50 8.64
CA ALA A 8 -5.40 8.93 7.29
C ALA A 8 -4.04 8.36 6.88
N LEU A 9 -4.01 7.49 5.88
CA LEU A 9 -2.80 6.86 5.33
C LEU A 9 -2.72 7.10 3.83
N GLY A 10 -1.57 7.58 3.35
CA GLY A 10 -1.24 7.62 1.92
C GLY A 10 -0.23 6.52 1.59
N LEU A 11 -0.59 5.63 0.67
CA LEU A 11 0.19 4.44 0.32
C LEU A 11 0.54 4.47 -1.17
N ILE A 12 1.81 4.72 -1.48
CA ILE A 12 2.32 4.87 -2.85
C ILE A 12 2.99 3.56 -3.27
N SER A 13 2.42 2.88 -4.27
CA SER A 13 3.00 1.68 -4.89
C SER A 13 3.45 0.63 -3.86
N GLY A 14 2.62 0.32 -2.88
CA GLY A 14 3.00 -0.48 -1.72
C GLY A 14 3.29 -1.95 -2.03
N MET A 15 4.31 -2.51 -1.39
CA MET A 15 4.63 -3.93 -1.40
C MET A 15 3.83 -4.66 -0.30
N PHE A 16 2.50 -4.74 -0.45
CA PHE A 16 1.60 -5.22 0.60
C PHE A 16 1.71 -6.73 0.87
N TYR A 17 2.00 -7.53 -0.15
CA TYR A 17 1.98 -9.00 -0.06
C TYR A 17 3.39 -9.58 -0.10
N THR A 18 4.03 -9.66 1.05
CA THR A 18 5.42 -10.12 1.17
C THR A 18 5.57 -11.62 1.32
N SER A 19 4.46 -12.38 1.47
CA SER A 19 4.45 -13.82 1.69
C SER A 19 3.71 -14.63 0.61
N ARG A 20 3.36 -14.00 -0.52
CA ARG A 20 2.75 -14.70 -1.67
C ARG A 20 3.72 -15.68 -2.31
N PHE A 21 3.16 -16.67 -3.03
CA PHE A 21 3.96 -17.60 -3.83
C PHE A 21 4.41 -16.93 -5.14
N ASP A 22 5.32 -15.98 -5.01
CA ASP A 22 5.97 -15.24 -6.08
C ASP A 22 7.44 -14.96 -5.70
N LYS A 23 8.20 -14.28 -6.56
CA LYS A 23 9.62 -13.98 -6.32
C LYS A 23 9.84 -13.21 -5.02
N ILE A 24 8.94 -12.30 -4.66
CA ILE A 24 9.03 -11.52 -3.43
C ILE A 24 8.79 -12.42 -2.23
N GLY A 25 7.68 -13.14 -2.20
CA GLY A 25 7.29 -13.99 -1.08
C GLY A 25 8.20 -15.18 -0.83
N LEU A 26 8.94 -15.66 -1.84
CA LEU A 26 9.90 -16.74 -1.68
C LEU A 26 11.18 -16.30 -0.96
N PHE A 27 11.64 -15.07 -1.18
CA PHE A 27 12.96 -14.64 -0.69
C PHE A 27 12.90 -13.60 0.42
N LEU A 28 11.95 -12.65 0.35
CA LEU A 28 11.95 -11.45 1.16
C LEU A 28 11.52 -11.65 2.63
N PRO A 29 10.53 -12.50 2.98
CA PRO A 29 9.99 -12.55 4.35
C PRO A 29 11.04 -12.83 5.42
N LYS A 30 11.98 -13.74 5.18
CA LYS A 30 13.04 -14.07 6.14
C LYS A 30 14.01 -12.91 6.42
N TYR A 31 14.18 -12.02 5.43
CA TYR A 31 15.04 -10.84 5.57
C TYR A 31 14.33 -9.71 6.30
N LEU A 32 13.02 -9.52 6.02
CA LEU A 32 12.20 -8.49 6.66
C LEU A 32 11.82 -8.84 8.09
N TYR A 33 11.45 -10.10 8.34
CA TYR A 33 10.81 -10.52 9.59
C TYR A 33 11.65 -11.50 10.42
N GLY A 34 12.80 -11.93 9.90
CA GLY A 34 13.64 -12.97 10.52
C GLY A 34 13.22 -14.40 10.17
N ARG A 35 14.15 -15.36 10.41
CA ARG A 35 13.94 -16.78 10.03
C ARG A 35 12.73 -17.41 10.73
N ASP A 36 12.53 -17.06 11.99
CA ASP A 36 11.52 -17.68 12.86
C ASP A 36 10.25 -16.84 13.01
N TYR A 37 10.02 -15.84 12.17
CA TYR A 37 8.88 -14.92 12.28
C TYR A 37 7.54 -15.66 12.35
N LYS A 38 7.40 -16.80 11.67
CA LYS A 38 6.17 -17.61 11.66
C LYS A 38 5.80 -18.18 13.04
N LYS A 39 6.74 -18.25 13.98
CA LYS A 39 6.53 -18.68 15.36
C LYS A 39 6.16 -17.53 16.29
N THR A 40 6.15 -16.30 15.81
CA THR A 40 5.85 -15.11 16.61
C THR A 40 4.38 -14.70 16.49
N SER A 41 3.88 -13.93 17.47
CA SER A 41 2.55 -13.34 17.43
C SER A 41 2.37 -12.35 16.26
N PHE A 42 3.46 -11.81 15.74
CA PHE A 42 3.48 -10.91 14.59
C PHE A 42 3.12 -11.62 13.27
N ALA A 43 3.32 -12.93 13.16
CA ALA A 43 3.15 -13.69 11.90
C ALA A 43 1.78 -13.46 11.23
N LYS A 44 0.72 -13.30 12.03
CA LYS A 44 -0.64 -13.04 11.51
C LYS A 44 -0.77 -11.70 10.76
N TYR A 45 0.08 -10.72 11.09
CA TYR A 45 0.06 -9.38 10.48
C TYR A 45 0.91 -9.27 9.20
N VAL A 46 1.66 -10.29 8.86
CA VAL A 46 2.36 -10.37 7.57
C VAL A 46 1.38 -10.48 6.39
N ASN A 47 0.19 -11.02 6.64
CA ASN A 47 -0.91 -10.96 5.69
C ASN A 47 -1.63 -9.61 5.81
N PRO A 48 -1.60 -8.74 4.80
CA PRO A 48 -2.27 -7.43 4.84
C PRO A 48 -3.80 -7.54 4.89
N GLU A 49 -4.35 -8.71 4.54
CA GLU A 49 -5.80 -8.99 4.62
C GLU A 49 -6.23 -9.52 6.00
N ASN A 50 -5.33 -9.53 6.99
CA ASN A 50 -5.70 -9.90 8.35
C ASN A 50 -6.81 -8.97 8.86
N ARG A 51 -7.92 -9.57 9.34
CA ARG A 51 -9.13 -8.82 9.73
C ARG A 51 -8.88 -7.82 10.86
N GLU A 52 -8.07 -8.19 11.85
CA GLU A 52 -7.71 -7.30 12.96
C GLU A 52 -6.92 -6.10 12.46
N LEU A 53 -5.97 -6.33 11.54
CA LEU A 53 -5.21 -5.26 10.90
C LEU A 53 -6.13 -4.34 10.09
N LEU A 54 -6.94 -4.89 9.17
CA LEU A 54 -7.85 -4.10 8.34
C LEU A 54 -8.81 -3.27 9.19
N ASN A 55 -9.36 -3.84 10.28
CA ASN A 55 -10.27 -3.12 11.15
C ASN A 55 -9.60 -1.97 11.93
N SER A 56 -8.30 -2.01 12.11
CA SER A 56 -7.53 -0.98 12.82
C SER A 56 -7.01 0.14 11.92
N LEU A 57 -7.11 -0.01 10.59
CA LEU A 57 -6.62 1.00 9.65
C LEU A 57 -7.44 2.28 9.70
N ALA A 58 -6.74 3.41 9.70
CA ALA A 58 -7.31 4.70 9.34
C ALA A 58 -7.76 4.70 7.87
N PRO A 59 -8.56 5.68 7.41
CA PRO A 59 -8.87 5.86 6.00
C PRO A 59 -7.63 5.82 5.12
N VAL A 60 -7.70 5.12 3.98
CA VAL A 60 -6.53 4.79 3.14
C VAL A 60 -6.65 5.41 1.76
N TRP A 61 -5.65 6.16 1.34
CA TRP A 61 -5.48 6.61 -0.02
C TRP A 61 -4.37 5.81 -0.70
N LEU A 62 -4.67 5.24 -1.87
CA LEU A 62 -3.79 4.36 -2.62
C LEU A 62 -3.46 4.97 -3.97
N VAL A 63 -2.22 4.87 -4.41
CA VAL A 63 -1.83 5.21 -5.78
C VAL A 63 -0.92 4.17 -6.41
N THR A 64 -1.16 3.91 -7.68
CA THR A 64 -0.36 3.04 -8.55
C THR A 64 -0.48 3.46 -10.00
N SER A 65 0.14 2.73 -10.91
CA SER A 65 0.02 2.93 -12.36
C SER A 65 0.08 1.60 -13.10
N HIS A 66 -0.37 1.59 -14.35
CA HIS A 66 -0.31 0.40 -15.22
C HIS A 66 1.11 -0.08 -15.54
N ASN A 67 2.13 0.78 -15.38
CA ASN A 67 3.54 0.42 -15.56
C ASN A 67 4.25 0.07 -14.24
N ASP A 68 3.54 0.10 -13.13
CA ASP A 68 4.08 -0.32 -11.83
C ASP A 68 4.07 -1.86 -11.75
N PHE A 69 5.23 -2.46 -11.54
CA PHE A 69 5.34 -3.93 -11.39
C PHE A 69 4.68 -4.46 -10.11
N LEU A 70 4.41 -3.61 -9.13
CA LEU A 70 3.64 -3.94 -7.92
C LEU A 70 2.16 -3.52 -8.00
N ARG A 71 1.68 -3.03 -9.15
CA ARG A 71 0.28 -2.61 -9.34
C ARG A 71 -0.71 -3.67 -8.83
N ARG A 72 -0.46 -4.95 -9.12
CA ARG A 72 -1.31 -6.04 -8.67
C ARG A 72 -1.44 -6.10 -7.14
N TYR A 73 -0.38 -5.80 -6.40
CA TYR A 73 -0.44 -5.74 -4.93
C TYR A 73 -1.37 -4.62 -4.46
N THR A 74 -1.26 -3.45 -5.06
CA THR A 74 -2.13 -2.31 -4.72
C THR A 74 -3.59 -2.59 -5.06
N THR A 75 -3.89 -3.11 -6.24
CA THR A 75 -5.27 -3.42 -6.64
C THR A 75 -5.89 -4.59 -5.85
N ASP A 76 -5.10 -5.57 -5.45
CA ASP A 76 -5.59 -6.65 -4.59
C ASP A 76 -5.85 -6.17 -3.16
N PHE A 77 -5.00 -5.27 -2.64
CA PHE A 77 -5.21 -4.68 -1.33
C PHE A 77 -6.43 -3.75 -1.30
N GLU A 78 -6.67 -2.97 -2.36
CA GLU A 78 -7.89 -2.18 -2.55
C GLU A 78 -9.14 -3.05 -2.46
N LYS A 79 -9.16 -4.22 -3.16
CA LYS A 79 -10.26 -5.17 -3.06
C LYS A 79 -10.44 -5.73 -1.64
N ALA A 80 -9.35 -5.92 -0.89
CA ALA A 80 -9.44 -6.35 0.49
C ALA A 80 -10.06 -5.26 1.39
N LEU A 81 -9.70 -3.99 1.18
CA LEU A 81 -10.31 -2.86 1.87
C LEU A 81 -11.80 -2.74 1.55
N THR A 82 -12.19 -2.91 0.28
CA THR A 82 -13.60 -2.93 -0.16
C THR A 82 -14.38 -4.05 0.54
N ARG A 83 -13.86 -5.29 0.55
CA ARG A 83 -14.52 -6.42 1.24
C ARG A 83 -14.65 -6.22 2.75
N ALA A 84 -13.72 -5.48 3.34
CA ALA A 84 -13.71 -5.15 4.77
C ALA A 84 -14.50 -3.86 5.09
N GLU A 85 -15.16 -3.25 4.09
CA GLU A 85 -15.92 -2.00 4.23
C GLU A 85 -15.08 -0.86 4.85
N ARG A 86 -13.77 -0.79 4.49
CA ARG A 86 -12.87 0.26 4.97
C ARG A 86 -12.91 1.47 4.06
N GLU A 87 -12.93 2.65 4.66
CA GLU A 87 -12.85 3.93 3.92
C GLU A 87 -11.52 3.98 3.14
N HIS A 88 -11.60 4.08 1.82
CA HIS A 88 -10.41 4.16 0.97
C HIS A 88 -10.73 4.81 -0.39
N GLU A 89 -9.66 5.23 -1.06
CA GLU A 89 -9.67 5.73 -2.44
C GLU A 89 -8.45 5.19 -3.18
N LEU A 90 -8.65 4.73 -4.43
CA LEU A 90 -7.56 4.28 -5.31
C LEU A 90 -7.43 5.21 -6.52
N VAL A 91 -6.24 5.70 -6.76
CA VAL A 91 -5.85 6.37 -8.01
C VAL A 91 -4.91 5.45 -8.79
N ASP A 92 -5.38 4.97 -9.95
CA ASP A 92 -4.65 4.06 -10.82
C ASP A 92 -4.36 4.76 -12.15
N PHE A 93 -3.15 5.26 -12.31
CA PHE A 93 -2.75 5.99 -13.50
C PHE A 93 -2.68 5.08 -14.74
N PRO A 94 -3.09 5.58 -15.92
CA PRO A 94 -3.05 4.82 -17.16
C PRO A 94 -1.61 4.47 -17.55
N LYS A 95 -1.48 3.53 -18.50
CA LYS A 95 -0.18 3.10 -19.01
C LYS A 95 0.59 4.26 -19.63
N HIS A 96 1.75 4.58 -19.05
CA HIS A 96 2.68 5.57 -19.57
C HIS A 96 4.11 5.22 -19.17
N LYS A 97 5.05 5.31 -20.10
CA LYS A 97 6.46 4.86 -19.93
C LYS A 97 7.21 5.48 -18.74
N LYS A 98 6.81 6.68 -18.30
CA LYS A 98 7.43 7.39 -17.18
C LYS A 98 6.74 7.10 -15.84
N LEU A 99 5.50 6.60 -15.85
CA LEU A 99 4.75 6.32 -14.64
C LEU A 99 5.03 4.88 -14.15
N THR A 100 6.28 4.65 -13.78
CA THR A 100 6.76 3.36 -13.27
C THR A 100 6.49 3.22 -11.78
N HIS A 101 7.07 2.21 -11.14
CA HIS A 101 6.94 1.98 -9.70
C HIS A 101 7.31 3.22 -8.88
N ALA A 102 6.40 3.67 -8.03
CA ALA A 102 6.55 4.83 -7.14
C ALA A 102 7.03 6.10 -7.89
N PHE A 103 6.56 6.31 -9.12
CA PHE A 103 6.97 7.42 -9.97
C PHE A 103 6.87 8.78 -9.26
N SER A 104 5.84 9.00 -8.45
CA SER A 104 5.64 10.26 -7.73
C SER A 104 6.72 10.56 -6.69
N VAL A 105 7.52 9.55 -6.31
CA VAL A 105 8.67 9.69 -5.41
C VAL A 105 9.97 9.82 -6.20
N PHE A 106 10.16 8.97 -7.22
CA PHE A 106 11.42 8.90 -7.98
C PHE A 106 11.49 9.91 -9.13
N GLU A 107 10.35 10.38 -9.63
CA GLU A 107 10.24 11.35 -10.73
C GLU A 107 9.45 12.60 -10.29
N PRO A 108 9.95 13.37 -9.31
CA PRO A 108 9.18 14.45 -8.66
C PRO A 108 8.82 15.61 -9.60
N PHE A 109 9.50 15.72 -10.74
CA PHE A 109 9.28 16.81 -11.72
C PHE A 109 8.22 16.49 -12.78
N LEU A 110 7.60 15.30 -12.75
CA LEU A 110 6.49 14.98 -13.62
C LEU A 110 5.22 15.72 -13.17
N PRO A 111 4.39 16.23 -14.10
CA PRO A 111 3.08 16.80 -13.75
C PRO A 111 2.20 15.84 -12.97
N GLU A 112 2.24 14.55 -13.32
CA GLU A 112 1.50 13.50 -12.64
C GLU A 112 1.97 13.30 -11.19
N SER A 113 3.25 13.54 -10.90
CA SER A 113 3.77 13.45 -9.53
C SER A 113 3.23 14.57 -8.64
N SER A 114 3.14 15.80 -9.16
CA SER A 114 2.49 16.91 -8.47
C SER A 114 0.99 16.60 -8.25
N ALA A 115 0.31 16.08 -9.27
CA ALA A 115 -1.10 15.69 -9.16
C ALA A 115 -1.33 14.61 -8.08
N VAL A 116 -0.43 13.64 -7.93
CA VAL A 116 -0.48 12.64 -6.85
C VAL A 116 -0.46 13.31 -5.48
N ILE A 117 0.45 14.25 -5.27
CA ILE A 117 0.56 14.97 -3.99
C ILE A 117 -0.71 15.79 -3.72
N ASP A 118 -1.20 16.53 -4.72
CA ASP A 118 -2.40 17.35 -4.58
C ASP A 118 -3.63 16.50 -4.23
N MET A 119 -3.86 15.38 -4.95
CA MET A 119 -4.95 14.45 -4.67
C MET A 119 -4.85 13.83 -3.27
N MET A 120 -3.63 13.44 -2.85
CA MET A 120 -3.40 12.89 -1.51
C MET A 120 -3.71 13.93 -0.42
N VAL A 121 -3.27 15.18 -0.60
CA VAL A 121 -3.58 16.28 0.32
C VAL A 121 -5.08 16.53 0.40
N GLU A 122 -5.78 16.58 -0.74
CA GLU A 122 -7.24 16.72 -0.77
C GLU A 122 -7.95 15.56 -0.03
N TYR A 123 -7.47 14.33 -0.21
CA TYR A 123 -8.02 13.20 0.55
C TYR A 123 -7.81 13.38 2.05
N PHE A 124 -6.62 13.79 2.50
CA PHE A 124 -6.31 13.95 3.92
C PHE A 124 -7.11 15.06 4.60
N ARG A 125 -7.51 16.10 3.85
CA ARG A 125 -8.36 17.19 4.37
C ARG A 125 -9.77 16.74 4.78
N LYS A 126 -10.20 15.54 4.37
CA LYS A 126 -11.51 14.99 4.74
C LYS A 126 -11.53 14.49 6.21
N PHE A 127 -10.39 14.31 6.84
CA PHE A 127 -10.18 13.71 8.15
C PHE A 127 -9.36 14.60 9.08
#